data_3a52e67b774878a8ac3a0b52cac16b73
#
_entry.id   3a52e67b774878a8ac3a0b52cac16b73
#
_cell.length_a   1.000
_cell.length_b   1.000
_cell.length_c   1.000
_cell.angle_alpha   90.00
_cell.angle_beta   90.00
_cell.angle_gamma   90.00
#
_symmetry.space_group_name_H-M   'P 1'
#
loop_
_entity.id
_entity.type
_entity.pdbx_description
1 polymer ?
#
loop_
_entity_poly.entity_id
_entity_poly.type
_entity_poly.pdbx_seq_one_letter_code
_entity_poly.pdbx_strand_id
1 'polypeptide(L)'
;KSGASNFGLYYEAFRQGYIGSYSYSRYSYTMYVQSGKYQNPVTNDRGAVNLIYIPTREELDGMPFTSDENREEYWKFIRNDDYLSKHTGEYSKRGGAVMPWQHMLNFRFSQDFYVNVKGRRNTISLGLDVNNIANMLNRDWGNVKRISTTNILKYENGAYTFNKPTWSKYAGTISTWSAMFSIRYTFN
;
A
#
# COMPACT_ATOMS: atom_id res chain seq x y z
N LYS A 1 14.55 -43.13 13.88
CA LYS A 1 15.71 -42.26 13.67
C LYS A 1 15.23 -40.94 13.08
N SER A 2 15.76 -39.82 13.55
CA SER A 2 15.55 -38.52 12.94
C SER A 2 16.34 -38.42 11.62
N GLY A 3 15.75 -37.79 10.63
CA GLY A 3 16.35 -37.52 9.35
C GLY A 3 16.72 -36.04 9.21
N ALA A 4 16.64 -35.51 7.98
CA ALA A 4 16.96 -34.13 7.69
C ALA A 4 15.99 -33.18 8.36
N SER A 5 16.53 -32.13 8.95
CA SER A 5 15.80 -30.95 9.40
C SER A 5 16.11 -29.81 8.44
N ASN A 6 15.07 -29.18 7.92
CA ASN A 6 15.23 -28.01 7.06
C ASN A 6 14.53 -26.82 7.72
N PHE A 7 15.21 -25.69 7.68
CA PHE A 7 14.76 -24.43 8.23
C PHE A 7 14.94 -23.33 7.18
N GLY A 8 13.95 -22.51 6.98
CA GLY A 8 13.99 -21.39 6.06
C GLY A 8 13.31 -20.16 6.63
N LEU A 9 13.93 -19.01 6.46
CA LEU A 9 13.35 -17.71 6.75
C LEU A 9 13.47 -16.88 5.48
N TYR A 10 12.34 -16.38 4.99
CA TYR A 10 12.28 -15.63 3.73
C TYR A 10 11.74 -14.23 4.00
N TYR A 11 12.53 -13.24 3.62
CA TYR A 11 12.14 -11.84 3.69
C TYR A 11 11.82 -11.31 2.30
N GLU A 12 10.69 -10.65 2.18
CA GLU A 12 10.22 -9.99 0.96
C GLU A 12 9.90 -8.53 1.25
N ALA A 13 10.37 -7.64 0.39
CA ALA A 13 10.04 -6.22 0.45
C ALA A 13 9.61 -5.74 -0.93
N PHE A 14 8.42 -5.14 -1.03
CA PHE A 14 7.89 -4.63 -2.27
C PHE A 14 6.97 -3.43 -2.04
N ARG A 15 6.82 -2.59 -3.05
CA ARG A 15 5.85 -1.49 -3.05
C ARG A 15 4.57 -1.94 -3.71
N GLN A 16 3.59 -2.27 -2.90
CA GLN A 16 2.29 -2.68 -3.37
C GLN A 16 1.22 -2.16 -2.43
N GLY A 17 0.14 -1.66 -3.00
CA GLY A 17 -0.99 -1.20 -2.24
C GLY A 17 -2.29 -1.59 -2.91
N TYR A 18 -3.38 -1.43 -2.20
CA TYR A 18 -4.72 -1.76 -2.67
C TYR A 18 -5.54 -0.48 -2.82
N ILE A 19 -6.08 -0.25 -4.03
CA ILE A 19 -7.06 0.80 -4.28
C ILE A 19 -8.29 0.12 -4.87
N GLY A 20 -9.35 0.01 -4.08
CA GLY A 20 -10.55 -0.72 -4.48
C GLY A 20 -10.28 -2.21 -4.67
N SER A 21 -10.67 -2.77 -5.83
CA SER A 21 -10.47 -4.19 -6.18
C SER A 21 -9.13 -4.49 -6.85
N TYR A 22 -8.27 -3.49 -7.03
CA TYR A 22 -7.02 -3.62 -7.77
C TYR A 22 -5.81 -3.35 -6.89
N SER A 23 -4.71 -4.03 -7.21
CA SER A 23 -3.41 -3.83 -6.56
C SER A 23 -2.54 -2.95 -7.45
N TYR A 24 -2.07 -1.82 -6.90
CA TYR A 24 -1.21 -0.88 -7.61
C TYR A 24 0.02 -0.54 -6.79
N SER A 25 1.17 -0.47 -7.43
CA SER A 25 2.39 0.08 -6.83
C SER A 25 2.46 1.61 -6.94
N ARG A 26 1.70 2.19 -7.87
CA ARG A 26 1.65 3.62 -8.14
C ARG A 26 0.22 4.13 -8.25
N TYR A 27 0.02 5.42 -7.95
CA TYR A 27 -1.28 6.09 -8.07
C TYR A 27 -1.08 7.55 -8.51
N SER A 28 -2.20 8.19 -8.85
CA SER A 28 -2.23 9.59 -9.27
C SER A 28 -3.07 10.39 -8.29
N TYR A 29 -2.57 11.54 -7.86
CA TYR A 29 -3.42 12.49 -7.16
C TYR A 29 -4.34 13.20 -8.13
N THR A 30 -5.64 13.14 -7.83
CA THR A 30 -6.71 13.67 -8.69
C THR A 30 -7.58 14.64 -7.95
N MET A 31 -8.38 15.39 -8.68
CA MET A 31 -9.42 16.23 -8.14
C MET A 31 -10.78 15.95 -8.79
N TYR A 32 -11.84 16.20 -8.05
CA TYR A 32 -13.19 16.24 -8.55
C TYR A 32 -13.58 17.69 -8.91
N VAL A 33 -14.14 17.86 -10.09
CA VAL A 33 -14.63 19.15 -10.58
C VAL A 33 -16.12 19.01 -10.84
N GLN A 34 -16.92 19.79 -10.15
CA GLN A 34 -18.35 19.89 -10.43
C GLN A 34 -18.56 20.69 -11.70
N SER A 35 -19.02 20.00 -12.75
CA SER A 35 -19.46 20.49 -14.06
C SER A 35 -18.94 21.83 -14.64
N GLY A 36 -18.24 21.72 -15.72
CA GLY A 36 -18.36 22.61 -16.91
C GLY A 36 -17.55 23.89 -16.94
N LYS A 37 -17.08 24.48 -15.86
CA LYS A 37 -16.40 25.78 -15.87
C LYS A 37 -15.18 25.86 -14.94
N TYR A 38 -14.43 24.78 -14.84
CA TYR A 38 -13.16 24.88 -14.11
C TYR A 38 -12.15 25.65 -14.94
N GLN A 39 -11.54 26.63 -14.32
CA GLN A 39 -10.33 27.30 -14.79
C GLN A 39 -9.33 27.28 -13.62
N ASN A 40 -8.14 26.77 -13.86
CA ASN A 40 -7.09 26.81 -12.85
C ASN A 40 -6.72 28.26 -12.57
N PRO A 41 -6.85 28.76 -11.33
CA PRO A 41 -6.59 30.17 -11.02
C PRO A 41 -5.11 30.55 -11.16
N VAL A 42 -4.22 29.58 -11.19
CA VAL A 42 -2.76 29.79 -11.31
C VAL A 42 -2.32 29.71 -12.77
N THR A 43 -2.67 28.62 -13.48
CA THR A 43 -2.20 28.35 -14.85
C THR A 43 -3.14 28.87 -15.94
N ASN A 44 -4.36 29.29 -15.57
CA ASN A 44 -5.45 29.65 -16.49
C ASN A 44 -5.93 28.52 -17.43
N ASP A 45 -5.47 27.30 -17.21
CA ASP A 45 -5.91 26.15 -17.98
C ASP A 45 -7.39 25.88 -17.78
N ARG A 46 -8.10 25.59 -18.87
CA ARG A 46 -9.52 25.26 -18.88
C ARG A 46 -9.75 23.79 -19.18
N GLY A 47 -10.70 23.19 -18.51
CA GLY A 47 -11.17 21.85 -18.81
C GLY A 47 -11.10 20.90 -17.63
N ALA A 48 -11.60 19.69 -17.84
CA ALA A 48 -11.60 18.61 -16.82
C ALA A 48 -10.20 18.01 -16.68
N VAL A 49 -9.29 18.70 -16.03
CA VAL A 49 -8.00 18.11 -15.65
C VAL A 49 -8.24 17.32 -14.38
N ASN A 50 -8.29 16.00 -14.49
CA ASN A 50 -8.45 15.13 -13.32
C ASN A 50 -7.22 15.11 -12.40
N LEU A 51 -6.04 15.47 -12.91
CA LEU A 51 -4.79 15.55 -12.14
C LEU A 51 -4.71 16.90 -11.42
N ILE A 52 -4.30 16.86 -10.15
CA ILE A 52 -4.17 18.10 -9.37
C ILE A 52 -2.98 18.94 -9.87
N TYR A 53 -3.14 20.25 -9.82
CA TYR A 53 -2.01 21.17 -9.81
C TYR A 53 -1.46 21.25 -8.38
N ILE A 54 -0.14 21.16 -8.23
CA ILE A 54 0.55 21.18 -6.94
C ILE A 54 1.12 22.58 -6.76
N PRO A 55 0.42 23.48 -6.04
CA PRO A 55 0.84 24.87 -5.94
C PRO A 55 2.12 25.03 -5.12
N THR A 56 2.88 26.08 -5.41
CA THR A 56 3.84 26.63 -4.47
C THR A 56 3.11 27.30 -3.30
N ARG A 57 3.82 27.69 -2.25
CA ARG A 57 3.18 28.38 -1.11
C ARG A 57 2.52 29.70 -1.54
N GLU A 58 3.22 30.48 -2.34
CA GLU A 58 2.75 31.79 -2.83
C GLU A 58 1.48 31.65 -3.69
N GLU A 59 1.46 30.67 -4.58
CA GLU A 59 0.31 30.39 -5.43
C GLU A 59 -0.89 29.90 -4.59
N LEU A 60 -0.64 29.07 -3.58
CA LEU A 60 -1.67 28.53 -2.72
C LEU A 60 -2.42 29.62 -1.93
N ASP A 61 -1.72 30.67 -1.51
CA ASP A 61 -2.34 31.79 -0.80
C ASP A 61 -3.34 32.57 -1.67
N GLY A 62 -3.15 32.54 -2.99
CA GLY A 62 -4.07 33.12 -3.98
C GLY A 62 -5.22 32.20 -4.40
N MET A 63 -5.20 30.91 -4.01
CA MET A 63 -6.25 29.97 -4.40
C MET A 63 -7.48 30.06 -3.52
N PRO A 64 -8.71 30.06 -4.11
CA PRO A 64 -9.95 30.16 -3.35
C PRO A 64 -10.28 28.82 -2.66
N PHE A 65 -9.93 28.66 -1.41
CA PHE A 65 -10.33 27.54 -0.57
C PHE A 65 -11.59 27.85 0.24
N THR A 66 -12.31 26.81 0.65
CA THR A 66 -13.51 26.93 1.49
C THR A 66 -13.22 27.53 2.87
N SER A 67 -12.01 27.33 3.39
CA SER A 67 -11.51 27.98 4.61
C SER A 67 -9.99 28.02 4.61
N ASP A 68 -9.42 28.91 5.46
CA ASP A 68 -7.99 29.03 5.64
C ASP A 68 -7.40 27.79 6.31
N GLU A 69 -8.13 27.16 7.25
CA GLU A 69 -7.73 25.92 7.91
C GLU A 69 -7.58 24.80 6.89
N ASN A 70 -8.54 24.68 5.94
CA ASN A 70 -8.49 23.64 4.91
C ASN A 70 -7.34 23.84 3.94
N ARG A 71 -7.01 25.13 3.61
CA ARG A 71 -5.84 25.49 2.82
C ARG A 71 -4.54 25.11 3.53
N GLU A 72 -4.42 25.38 4.83
CA GLU A 72 -3.24 25.03 5.63
C GLU A 72 -3.08 23.52 5.81
N GLU A 73 -4.18 22.78 5.95
CA GLU A 73 -4.13 21.31 5.95
C GLU A 73 -3.62 20.75 4.63
N TYR A 74 -4.05 21.33 3.51
CA TYR A 74 -3.55 20.95 2.20
C TYR A 74 -2.06 21.23 2.04
N TRP A 75 -1.58 22.40 2.51
CA TRP A 75 -0.15 22.72 2.51
C TRP A 75 0.66 21.75 3.35
N LYS A 76 0.21 21.44 4.56
CA LYS A 76 0.86 20.43 5.41
C LYS A 76 0.94 19.08 4.71
N PHE A 77 -0.12 18.71 3.99
CA PHE A 77 -0.14 17.46 3.25
C PHE A 77 0.90 17.48 2.11
N ILE A 78 0.95 18.53 1.30
CA ILE A 78 1.95 18.68 0.23
C ILE A 78 3.37 18.54 0.79
N ARG A 79 3.68 19.21 1.87
CA ARG A 79 5.03 19.19 2.47
C ARG A 79 5.44 17.83 3.02
N ASN A 80 4.50 17.04 3.49
CA ASN A 80 4.75 15.75 4.12
C ASN A 80 4.65 14.57 3.15
N ASP A 81 4.20 14.79 1.94
CA ASP A 81 4.10 13.75 0.91
C ASP A 81 5.39 13.69 0.09
N ASP A 82 5.95 12.48 -0.05
CA ASP A 82 7.23 12.24 -0.73
C ASP A 82 7.24 12.66 -2.22
N TYR A 83 6.08 12.62 -2.86
CA TYR A 83 5.92 12.99 -4.25
C TYR A 83 5.59 14.48 -4.40
N LEU A 84 4.55 14.96 -3.70
CA LEU A 84 4.04 16.31 -3.86
C LEU A 84 5.08 17.36 -3.45
N SER A 85 5.84 17.12 -2.39
CA SER A 85 6.87 18.06 -1.91
C SER A 85 7.98 18.35 -2.92
N LYS A 86 8.18 17.47 -3.89
CA LYS A 86 9.23 17.58 -4.94
C LYS A 86 8.71 18.11 -6.27
N HIS A 87 7.39 18.31 -6.39
CA HIS A 87 6.73 18.65 -7.65
C HIS A 87 5.81 19.88 -7.51
N THR A 88 6.15 20.79 -6.60
CA THR A 88 5.42 22.08 -6.47
C THR A 88 5.63 22.96 -7.69
N GLY A 89 4.58 23.66 -8.13
CA GLY A 89 4.57 24.49 -9.32
C GLY A 89 4.25 23.74 -10.61
N GLU A 90 3.84 22.46 -10.54
CA GLU A 90 3.49 21.65 -11.72
C GLU A 90 2.24 20.79 -11.49
N TYR A 91 1.68 20.25 -12.56
CA TYR A 91 0.61 19.26 -12.47
C TYR A 91 1.15 17.91 -12.01
N SER A 92 0.39 17.21 -11.18
CA SER A 92 0.74 15.84 -10.80
C SER A 92 0.74 14.93 -12.05
N LYS A 93 1.67 13.98 -12.07
CA LYS A 93 1.81 13.04 -13.20
C LYS A 93 0.97 11.78 -12.93
N ARG A 94 0.47 11.19 -14.02
CA ARG A 94 -0.20 9.89 -13.92
C ARG A 94 0.76 8.85 -13.37
N GLY A 95 0.38 8.16 -12.26
CA GLY A 95 1.23 7.20 -11.57
C GLY A 95 2.48 7.82 -10.92
N GLY A 96 2.47 9.14 -10.64
CA GLY A 96 3.62 9.82 -10.04
C GLY A 96 3.87 9.42 -8.59
N ALA A 97 2.80 9.26 -7.81
CA ALA A 97 2.90 8.85 -6.42
C ALA A 97 3.10 7.34 -6.29
N VAL A 98 3.82 6.92 -5.25
CA VAL A 98 4.22 5.52 -5.03
C VAL A 98 3.64 5.04 -3.71
N MET A 99 3.11 3.82 -3.71
CA MET A 99 2.60 3.19 -2.50
C MET A 99 3.75 2.91 -1.51
N PRO A 100 3.48 2.94 -0.21
CA PRO A 100 4.48 2.63 0.80
C PRO A 100 5.00 1.20 0.65
N TRP A 101 6.21 0.95 1.21
CA TRP A 101 6.79 -0.37 1.25
C TRP A 101 5.98 -1.32 2.12
N GLN A 102 5.84 -2.55 1.65
CA GLN A 102 5.34 -3.68 2.42
C GLN A 102 6.51 -4.63 2.67
N HIS A 103 6.63 -5.08 3.90
CA HIS A 103 7.65 -6.00 4.35
C HIS A 103 6.97 -7.27 4.88
N MET A 104 7.32 -8.41 4.34
CA MET A 104 6.80 -9.71 4.75
C MET A 104 7.92 -10.62 5.18
N LEU A 105 7.71 -11.38 6.22
CA LEU A 105 8.62 -12.38 6.72
C LEU A 105 7.89 -13.73 6.78
N ASN A 106 8.37 -14.70 6.02
CA ASN A 106 7.81 -16.04 5.95
C ASN A 106 8.78 -17.03 6.58
N PHE A 107 8.22 -18.02 7.27
CA PHE A 107 8.97 -19.05 7.95
C PHE A 107 8.57 -20.42 7.45
N ARG A 108 9.55 -21.30 7.23
CA ARG A 108 9.32 -22.70 6.89
C ARG A 108 10.20 -23.58 7.77
N PHE A 109 9.60 -24.64 8.29
CA PHE A 109 10.30 -25.71 8.97
C PHE A 109 9.84 -27.06 8.45
N SER A 110 10.75 -28.00 8.25
CA SER A 110 10.40 -29.40 8.00
C SER A 110 11.35 -30.36 8.69
N GLN A 111 10.80 -31.48 9.16
CA GLN A 111 11.52 -32.53 9.83
C GLN A 111 11.12 -33.89 9.29
N ASP A 112 12.13 -34.69 8.88
CA ASP A 112 11.94 -36.06 8.45
C ASP A 112 12.23 -37.04 9.59
N PHE A 113 11.41 -38.07 9.67
CA PHE A 113 11.61 -39.22 10.57
C PHE A 113 11.65 -40.50 9.73
N TYR A 114 12.60 -41.38 10.02
CA TYR A 114 12.77 -42.64 9.28
C TYR A 114 12.45 -43.83 10.18
N VAL A 115 11.67 -44.76 9.61
CA VAL A 115 11.40 -46.08 10.21
C VAL A 115 11.65 -47.14 9.16
N ASN A 116 12.48 -48.14 9.50
CA ASN A 116 12.70 -49.28 8.63
C ASN A 116 11.73 -50.40 9.03
N VAL A 117 10.87 -50.79 8.12
CA VAL A 117 9.91 -51.88 8.28
C VAL A 117 10.20 -52.95 7.24
N LYS A 118 10.54 -54.17 7.68
CA LYS A 118 10.88 -55.30 6.81
C LYS A 118 11.92 -54.98 5.74
N GLY A 119 12.98 -54.23 6.12
CA GLY A 119 14.08 -53.84 5.21
C GLY A 119 13.77 -52.69 4.25
N ARG A 120 12.57 -52.11 4.31
CA ARG A 120 12.15 -50.95 3.51
C ARG A 120 12.13 -49.69 4.36
N ARG A 121 12.65 -48.61 3.78
CA ARG A 121 12.68 -47.31 4.45
C ARG A 121 11.35 -46.58 4.27
N ASN A 122 10.69 -46.33 5.37
CA ASN A 122 9.51 -45.49 5.42
C ASN A 122 9.87 -44.15 6.03
N THR A 123 9.36 -43.06 5.47
CA THR A 123 9.64 -41.69 5.89
C THR A 123 8.35 -40.97 6.26
N ILE A 124 8.32 -40.35 7.44
CA ILE A 124 7.29 -39.40 7.82
C ILE A 124 7.95 -38.02 7.82
N SER A 125 7.46 -37.13 6.98
CA SER A 125 7.88 -35.72 6.92
C SER A 125 6.81 -34.85 7.56
N LEU A 126 7.20 -34.08 8.56
CA LEU A 126 6.39 -33.05 9.18
C LEU A 126 6.82 -31.69 8.64
N GLY A 127 5.88 -30.86 8.21
CA GLY A 127 6.14 -29.53 7.72
C GLY A 127 5.29 -28.48 8.43
N LEU A 128 5.87 -27.31 8.68
CA LEU A 128 5.21 -26.12 9.17
C LEU A 128 5.63 -24.94 8.30
N ASP A 129 4.67 -24.36 7.61
CA ASP A 129 4.83 -23.14 6.82
C ASP A 129 4.04 -22.01 7.49
N VAL A 130 4.70 -20.90 7.83
CA VAL A 130 4.06 -19.72 8.40
C VAL A 130 4.30 -18.54 7.48
N ASN A 131 3.25 -18.06 6.85
CA ASN A 131 3.29 -16.86 6.03
C ASN A 131 3.07 -15.64 6.92
N ASN A 132 3.81 -14.57 6.62
CA ASN A 132 3.71 -13.30 7.32
C ASN A 132 3.87 -13.42 8.85
N ILE A 133 4.90 -14.15 9.30
CA ILE A 133 5.17 -14.39 10.73
C ILE A 133 5.37 -13.07 11.49
N ALA A 134 5.87 -12.02 10.83
CA ALA A 134 5.99 -10.70 11.44
C ALA A 134 4.64 -10.16 11.93
N ASN A 135 3.57 -10.40 11.17
CA ASN A 135 2.21 -10.00 11.57
C ASN A 135 1.67 -10.81 12.76
N MET A 136 2.11 -12.06 12.91
CA MET A 136 1.78 -12.87 14.09
C MET A 136 2.40 -12.28 15.37
N LEU A 137 3.62 -11.72 15.27
CA LEU A 137 4.32 -11.09 16.39
C LEU A 137 3.79 -9.70 16.70
N ASN A 138 3.48 -8.92 15.66
CA ASN A 138 2.91 -7.58 15.79
C ASN A 138 1.91 -7.33 14.65
N ARG A 139 0.65 -7.05 15.01
CA ARG A 139 -0.47 -6.83 14.07
C ARG A 139 -0.26 -5.66 13.10
N ASP A 140 0.67 -4.76 13.40
CA ASP A 140 0.97 -3.60 12.55
C ASP A 140 2.05 -3.89 11.52
N TRP A 141 2.72 -5.05 11.61
CA TRP A 141 3.74 -5.47 10.68
C TRP A 141 3.15 -6.32 9.53
N GLY A 142 3.83 -6.35 8.40
CA GLY A 142 3.44 -7.16 7.26
C GLY A 142 2.09 -6.82 6.63
N ASN A 143 1.57 -5.60 6.85
CA ASN A 143 0.27 -5.19 6.34
C ASN A 143 0.35 -4.58 4.96
N VAL A 144 -0.62 -4.92 4.10
CA VAL A 144 -0.91 -4.15 2.90
C VAL A 144 -1.63 -2.87 3.30
N LYS A 145 -1.09 -1.72 2.89
CA LYS A 145 -1.71 -0.42 3.14
C LYS A 145 -2.67 -0.05 2.00
N ARG A 146 -3.77 0.56 2.38
CA ARG A 146 -4.78 1.08 1.47
C ARG A 146 -4.94 2.57 1.70
N ILE A 147 -4.93 3.34 0.61
CA ILE A 147 -5.31 4.75 0.64
C ILE A 147 -6.84 4.87 0.52
N SER A 148 -7.47 5.74 1.29
CA SER A 148 -8.92 5.93 1.29
C SER A 148 -9.42 6.52 -0.03
N THR A 149 -8.68 7.49 -0.56
CA THR A 149 -8.97 8.15 -1.83
C THR A 149 -7.70 8.73 -2.43
N THR A 150 -7.63 8.75 -3.74
CA THR A 150 -6.63 9.50 -4.50
C THR A 150 -7.17 10.85 -4.98
N ASN A 151 -8.49 11.04 -4.85
CA ASN A 151 -9.18 12.29 -5.18
C ASN A 151 -9.16 13.21 -3.96
N ILE A 152 -8.07 13.96 -3.84
CA ILE A 152 -7.75 14.75 -2.64
C ILE A 152 -8.27 16.19 -2.70
N LEU A 153 -8.64 16.67 -3.87
CA LEU A 153 -9.21 17.99 -4.04
C LEU A 153 -10.60 17.89 -4.67
N LYS A 154 -11.48 18.78 -4.25
CA LYS A 154 -12.80 19.00 -4.83
C LYS A 154 -12.93 20.49 -5.16
N TYR A 155 -13.37 20.79 -6.38
CA TYR A 155 -13.68 22.17 -6.78
C TYR A 155 -15.18 22.31 -7.06
N GLU A 156 -15.85 23.06 -6.21
CA GLU A 156 -17.30 23.33 -6.31
C GLU A 156 -17.59 24.78 -5.94
N ASN A 157 -18.55 25.39 -6.62
CA ASN A 157 -19.03 26.75 -6.34
C ASN A 157 -17.92 27.81 -6.27
N GLY A 158 -16.86 27.61 -7.07
CA GLY A 158 -15.74 28.55 -7.14
C GLY A 158 -14.68 28.38 -6.04
N ALA A 159 -14.77 27.36 -5.21
CA ALA A 159 -13.82 27.13 -4.13
C ALA A 159 -13.28 25.69 -4.12
N TYR A 160 -12.04 25.54 -3.64
CA TYR A 160 -11.40 24.26 -3.39
C TYR A 160 -11.73 23.74 -1.98
N THR A 161 -11.90 22.43 -1.89
CA THR A 161 -11.96 21.72 -0.63
C THR A 161 -10.92 20.59 -0.67
N PHE A 162 -10.04 20.57 0.31
CA PHE A 162 -9.09 19.47 0.50
C PHE A 162 -9.72 18.36 1.31
N ASN A 163 -9.68 17.15 0.76
CA ASN A 163 -10.09 15.93 1.43
C ASN A 163 -8.84 15.11 1.76
N LYS A 164 -8.41 15.17 3.00
CA LYS A 164 -7.21 14.48 3.46
C LYS A 164 -7.35 12.96 3.28
N PRO A 165 -6.50 12.33 2.47
CA PRO A 165 -6.49 10.89 2.37
C PRO A 165 -5.96 10.27 3.66
N THR A 166 -6.50 9.12 4.02
CA THR A 166 -6.07 8.33 5.17
C THR A 166 -5.49 7.00 4.71
N TRP A 167 -4.47 6.54 5.40
CA TRP A 167 -3.93 5.21 5.22
C TRP A 167 -4.59 4.24 6.19
N SER A 168 -5.08 3.14 5.69
CA SER A 168 -5.64 2.07 6.50
C SER A 168 -5.00 0.73 6.13
N LYS A 169 -5.08 -0.22 7.05
CA LYS A 169 -4.73 -1.61 6.78
C LYS A 169 -5.78 -2.22 5.86
N TYR A 170 -5.35 -2.90 4.82
CA TYR A 170 -6.25 -3.73 4.03
C TYR A 170 -6.67 -4.96 4.86
N ALA A 171 -7.96 -5.07 5.16
CA ALA A 171 -8.52 -6.18 5.93
C ALA A 171 -8.75 -7.41 5.03
N GLY A 172 -7.69 -8.14 4.74
CA GLY A 172 -7.74 -9.34 3.91
C GLY A 172 -6.65 -10.33 4.29
N THR A 173 -6.71 -11.53 3.73
CA THR A 173 -5.76 -12.63 4.01
C THR A 173 -4.30 -12.26 3.74
N ILE A 174 -4.05 -11.34 2.80
CA ILE A 174 -2.70 -10.84 2.48
C ILE A 174 -2.11 -9.91 3.54
N SER A 175 -2.93 -9.41 4.49
CA SER A 175 -2.50 -8.58 5.62
C SER A 175 -2.53 -9.33 6.95
N THR A 176 -2.75 -10.64 6.92
CA THR A 176 -2.80 -11.48 8.10
C THR A 176 -1.80 -12.62 7.96
N TRP A 177 -1.31 -13.12 9.08
CA TRP A 177 -0.52 -14.33 9.07
C TRP A 177 -1.39 -15.56 8.82
N SER A 178 -0.79 -16.58 8.25
CA SER A 178 -1.39 -17.91 8.10
C SER A 178 -0.35 -18.98 8.36
N ALA A 179 -0.79 -20.10 8.94
CA ALA A 179 0.07 -21.25 9.16
C ALA A 179 -0.54 -22.48 8.52
N MET A 180 0.30 -23.29 7.90
CA MET A 180 -0.05 -24.57 7.33
C MET A 180 0.83 -25.64 7.96
N PHE A 181 0.20 -26.65 8.55
CA PHE A 181 0.86 -27.85 9.02
C PHE A 181 0.65 -28.98 7.99
N SER A 182 1.72 -29.68 7.64
CA SER A 182 1.67 -30.77 6.68
C SER A 182 2.33 -32.03 7.22
N ILE A 183 1.72 -33.17 6.90
CA ILE A 183 2.28 -34.50 7.18
C ILE A 183 2.33 -35.26 5.86
N ARG A 184 3.51 -35.76 5.53
CA ARG A 184 3.68 -36.61 4.36
C ARG A 184 4.27 -37.96 4.79
N TYR A 185 3.66 -39.02 4.37
CA TYR A 185 4.18 -40.37 4.52
C TYR A 185 4.66 -40.90 3.16
N THR A 186 5.90 -41.34 3.12
CA THR A 186 6.49 -41.97 1.92
C THR A 186 6.96 -43.36 2.30
N PHE A 187 6.46 -44.37 1.55
CA PHE A 187 6.85 -45.77 1.71
C PHE A 187 7.59 -46.25 0.44
N ASN A 188 8.61 -47.09 0.66
CA ASN A 188 9.41 -47.72 -0.41
C ASN A 188 9.29 -49.22 -0.33
#